data_7fa0a3ac73c87ac01c20e8bc5ed311e3
#
_entry.id   7fa0a3ac73c87ac01c20e8bc5ed311e3
#
_cell.length_a   1.000
_cell.length_b   1.000
_cell.length_c   1.000
_cell.angle_alpha   90.00
_cell.angle_beta   90.00
_cell.angle_gamma   90.00
#
_symmetry.space_group_name_H-M   'P 1'
#
loop_
_entity.id
_entity.type
_entity.pdbx_description
1 polymer ?
#
loop_
_entity_poly.entity_id
_entity_poly.type
_entity_poly.pdbx_seq_one_letter_code
_entity_poly.pdbx_strand_id
1 'polypeptide(L)'
;MYRRLLSSVALTLLTASTLPAQDWARNLFTTTEHDFGSVAQGAKADWAFTMTNKYQDDIHIASVRTSCGCTTPYVANDKHTLKTYETGAIIAHLNSATHLGQRAATLTVTIDRPYYAEVQLQIRALVHSNVLMAPASLQFGTVEQGKPKEARVHLYRADFPNWQIQSVYCSDPNLQGQAVLLARQNGQVWYDVVVRLAAGAASGYISDHFTLTTNDPGMRQMPIQVEGQVQPTVVVSPADLFLGVMHSGDKVTKPLVVRADKPFRIKSITGDKAAFVIAKPSSEASTMHVVPVTFVAGAEIGKVVKTIHIETDLGDARATSYAVVDDVVR
;
A
#
# COMPACT_ATOMS: atom_id res chain seq x y z
N MET A 1 53.61 59.31 -26.79
CA MET A 1 53.84 57.92 -26.27
C MET A 1 52.86 57.68 -25.13
N TYR A 2 51.71 57.02 -25.38
CA TYR A 2 50.75 56.64 -24.34
C TYR A 2 50.60 55.09 -24.36
N ARG A 3 51.08 54.48 -23.31
CA ARG A 3 51.01 53.02 -23.10
C ARG A 3 49.65 52.71 -22.43
N ARG A 4 48.73 52.06 -23.15
CA ARG A 4 47.45 51.56 -22.59
C ARG A 4 47.69 50.22 -21.87
N LEU A 5 47.45 50.20 -20.56
CA LEU A 5 47.40 49.05 -19.74
C LEU A 5 45.99 48.39 -19.92
N LEU A 6 45.90 47.22 -20.52
CA LEU A 6 44.73 46.38 -20.55
C LEU A 6 44.66 45.52 -19.29
N SER A 7 43.75 45.86 -18.37
CA SER A 7 43.42 45.05 -17.23
C SER A 7 42.44 43.93 -17.63
N SER A 8 42.93 42.70 -17.68
CA SER A 8 42.09 41.52 -17.90
C SER A 8 41.38 41.15 -16.58
N VAL A 9 40.06 41.37 -16.53
CA VAL A 9 39.20 40.84 -15.45
C VAL A 9 38.90 39.39 -15.74
N ALA A 10 39.49 38.50 -15.01
CA ALA A 10 39.17 37.07 -15.02
C ALA A 10 37.83 36.84 -14.29
N LEU A 11 36.76 36.57 -15.04
CA LEU A 11 35.45 36.18 -14.52
C LEU A 11 35.52 34.72 -14.09
N THR A 12 35.72 34.43 -12.82
CA THR A 12 35.64 33.09 -12.25
C THR A 12 34.15 32.65 -12.20
N LEU A 13 33.74 31.77 -13.10
CA LEU A 13 32.46 31.04 -13.00
C LEU A 13 32.56 30.11 -11.77
N LEU A 14 31.86 30.46 -10.68
CA LEU A 14 31.52 29.49 -9.64
C LEU A 14 30.51 28.51 -10.22
N THR A 15 30.96 27.33 -10.60
CA THR A 15 30.07 26.18 -10.83
C THR A 15 29.55 25.73 -9.46
N ALA A 16 28.28 26.04 -9.18
CA ALA A 16 27.58 25.47 -8.06
C ALA A 16 27.47 23.95 -8.30
N SER A 17 28.41 23.19 -7.72
CA SER A 17 28.32 21.74 -7.65
C SER A 17 27.11 21.40 -6.75
N THR A 18 26.06 20.84 -7.35
CA THR A 18 24.96 20.21 -6.60
C THR A 18 25.58 19.08 -5.78
N LEU A 19 25.60 19.26 -4.47
CA LEU A 19 26.19 18.32 -3.51
C LEU A 19 25.42 16.98 -3.56
N PRO A 20 26.11 15.84 -3.64
CA PRO A 20 25.51 14.50 -3.55
C PRO A 20 24.98 14.14 -2.14
N ALA A 21 24.93 15.12 -1.23
CA ALA A 21 24.63 14.93 0.18
C ALA A 21 23.19 14.49 0.49
N GLN A 22 22.27 14.52 -0.48
CA GLN A 22 20.86 14.17 -0.26
C GLN A 22 20.38 12.90 -1.01
N ASP A 23 21.23 12.29 -1.84
CA ASP A 23 20.86 11.11 -2.63
C ASP A 23 20.51 9.91 -1.73
N TRP A 24 21.15 9.78 -0.58
CA TRP A 24 20.85 8.73 0.38
C TRP A 24 19.40 8.79 0.87
N ALA A 25 18.89 9.99 1.16
CA ALA A 25 17.51 10.16 1.63
C ALA A 25 16.48 9.94 0.52
N ARG A 26 16.79 10.35 -0.73
CA ARG A 26 15.95 10.07 -1.88
C ARG A 26 15.83 8.56 -2.15
N ASN A 27 16.90 7.80 -1.94
CA ASN A 27 16.95 6.35 -2.12
C ASN A 27 16.11 5.57 -1.09
N LEU A 28 15.58 6.22 -0.05
CA LEU A 28 14.59 5.62 0.85
C LEU A 28 13.27 5.38 0.13
N PHE A 29 12.90 6.27 -0.82
CA PHE A 29 11.60 6.25 -1.49
C PHE A 29 11.63 5.35 -2.73
N THR A 30 10.54 4.62 -2.94
CA THR A 30 10.34 3.80 -4.15
C THR A 30 10.10 4.70 -5.38
N THR A 31 9.36 5.78 -5.20
CA THR A 31 9.12 6.84 -6.20
C THR A 31 9.04 8.19 -5.52
N THR A 32 9.40 9.25 -6.24
CA THR A 32 9.31 10.64 -5.77
C THR A 32 8.31 11.46 -6.56
N GLU A 33 7.62 10.85 -7.52
CA GLU A 33 6.63 11.53 -8.37
C GLU A 33 5.37 10.66 -8.50
N HIS A 34 4.22 11.31 -8.57
CA HIS A 34 2.95 10.66 -8.88
C HIS A 34 2.03 11.60 -9.66
N ASP A 35 1.40 11.06 -10.72
CA ASP A 35 0.36 11.74 -11.48
C ASP A 35 -0.97 11.03 -11.27
N PHE A 36 -1.93 11.71 -10.63
CA PHE A 36 -3.30 11.19 -10.43
C PHE A 36 -4.09 11.15 -11.75
N GLY A 37 -3.58 11.76 -12.82
CA GLY A 37 -4.31 11.87 -14.08
C GLY A 37 -5.58 12.72 -13.96
N SER A 38 -6.66 12.24 -14.57
CA SER A 38 -8.00 12.88 -14.53
C SER A 38 -8.77 12.46 -13.29
N VAL A 39 -9.11 13.40 -12.44
CA VAL A 39 -9.82 13.19 -11.18
C VAL A 39 -11.19 13.87 -11.23
N ALA A 40 -12.26 13.17 -10.85
CA ALA A 40 -13.57 13.77 -10.70
C ALA A 40 -13.61 14.70 -9.48
N GLN A 41 -14.40 15.78 -9.56
CA GLN A 41 -14.63 16.62 -8.37
C GLN A 41 -15.22 15.79 -7.23
N GLY A 42 -14.65 15.93 -6.03
CA GLY A 42 -15.06 15.19 -4.84
C GLY A 42 -14.51 13.76 -4.74
N ALA A 43 -13.82 13.25 -5.78
CA ALA A 43 -13.17 11.95 -5.70
C ALA A 43 -12.00 11.98 -4.72
N LYS A 44 -11.83 10.89 -3.96
CA LYS A 44 -10.65 10.71 -3.13
C LYS A 44 -9.42 10.53 -4.03
N ALA A 45 -8.38 11.31 -3.76
CA ALA A 45 -7.12 11.27 -4.48
C ALA A 45 -5.97 11.29 -3.46
N ASP A 46 -5.67 10.11 -2.94
CA ASP A 46 -4.58 9.86 -2.01
C ASP A 46 -3.49 9.03 -2.69
N TRP A 47 -2.25 9.35 -2.41
CA TRP A 47 -1.11 8.55 -2.84
C TRP A 47 -0.12 8.34 -1.70
N ALA A 48 0.34 7.09 -1.56
CA ALA A 48 1.34 6.72 -0.57
C ALA A 48 2.72 6.67 -1.22
N PHE A 49 3.57 7.64 -0.93
CA PHE A 49 4.98 7.56 -1.25
C PHE A 49 5.66 6.64 -0.24
N THR A 50 5.81 5.38 -0.63
CA THR A 50 6.41 4.36 0.22
C THR A 50 7.91 4.59 0.37
N MET A 51 8.40 4.50 1.59
CA MET A 51 9.81 4.59 1.93
C MET A 51 10.24 3.42 2.81
N THR A 52 11.45 2.94 2.62
CA THR A 52 12.04 1.85 3.41
C THR A 52 13.40 2.28 3.93
N ASN A 53 13.62 2.13 5.23
CA ASN A 53 14.94 2.35 5.81
C ASN A 53 15.86 1.18 5.43
N LYS A 54 16.81 1.43 4.52
CA LYS A 54 17.81 0.45 4.04
C LYS A 54 19.14 0.56 4.82
N TYR A 55 19.19 1.43 5.82
CA TYR A 55 20.40 1.75 6.59
C TYR A 55 20.32 1.17 8.01
N GLN A 56 21.45 1.12 8.69
CA GLN A 56 21.54 0.59 10.06
C GLN A 56 20.98 1.57 11.10
N ASP A 57 21.11 2.88 10.83
CA ASP A 57 20.64 3.92 11.74
C ASP A 57 19.13 4.15 11.58
N ASP A 58 18.47 4.55 12.67
CA ASP A 58 17.07 4.93 12.67
C ASP A 58 16.86 6.20 11.83
N ILE A 59 15.88 6.18 10.92
CA ILE A 59 15.47 7.34 10.14
C ILE A 59 14.32 8.05 10.85
N HIS A 60 14.48 9.33 11.16
CA HIS A 60 13.42 10.12 11.77
C HIS A 60 12.94 11.24 10.83
N ILE A 61 11.61 11.28 10.62
CA ILE A 61 10.91 12.27 9.81
C ILE A 61 10.49 13.41 10.73
N ALA A 62 11.19 14.54 10.65
CA ALA A 62 10.92 15.70 11.49
C ALA A 62 9.65 16.44 11.08
N SER A 63 9.40 16.57 9.77
CA SER A 63 8.20 17.25 9.25
C SER A 63 7.93 16.93 7.80
N VAL A 64 6.67 17.14 7.39
CA VAL A 64 6.27 17.12 5.98
C VAL A 64 5.51 18.40 5.69
N ARG A 65 5.92 19.14 4.67
CA ARG A 65 5.30 20.41 4.24
C ARG A 65 4.90 20.34 2.78
N THR A 66 3.94 21.16 2.37
CA THR A 66 3.50 21.27 0.98
C THR A 66 3.64 22.68 0.44
N SER A 67 3.87 22.78 -0.87
CA SER A 67 3.93 24.06 -1.60
C SER A 67 2.56 24.64 -1.95
N CYS A 68 1.47 23.86 -1.80
CA CYS A 68 0.11 24.25 -2.21
C CYS A 68 -0.91 23.84 -1.14
N GLY A 69 -1.85 24.72 -0.81
CA GLY A 69 -3.01 24.40 0.03
C GLY A 69 -3.99 23.38 -0.59
N CYS A 70 -3.78 23.01 -1.86
CA CYS A 70 -4.55 21.98 -2.54
C CYS A 70 -4.22 20.56 -2.07
N THR A 71 -3.12 20.37 -1.34
CA THR A 71 -2.65 19.07 -0.89
C THR A 71 -2.32 19.09 0.58
N THR A 72 -2.76 18.09 1.32
CA THR A 72 -2.44 17.88 2.73
C THR A 72 -1.56 16.64 2.86
N PRO A 73 -0.25 16.80 3.17
CA PRO A 73 0.62 15.67 3.42
C PRO A 73 0.56 15.23 4.87
N TYR A 74 0.72 13.92 5.13
CA TYR A 74 0.89 13.39 6.48
C TYR A 74 1.69 12.09 6.49
N VAL A 75 2.27 11.75 7.64
CA VAL A 75 3.00 10.50 7.84
C VAL A 75 1.99 9.39 8.14
N ALA A 76 2.02 8.31 7.38
CA ALA A 76 1.10 7.20 7.57
C ALA A 76 1.24 6.61 8.99
N ASN A 77 0.10 6.36 9.66
CA ASN A 77 0.01 5.82 11.01
C ASN A 77 0.79 6.62 12.08
N ASP A 78 1.09 7.89 11.81
CA ASP A 78 1.91 8.75 12.68
C ASP A 78 3.30 8.16 13.01
N LYS A 79 3.81 7.30 12.10
CA LYS A 79 5.07 6.57 12.28
C LYS A 79 6.26 7.40 11.81
N HIS A 80 6.69 8.34 12.63
CA HIS A 80 7.79 9.26 12.33
C HIS A 80 9.19 8.64 12.38
N THR A 81 9.36 7.47 12.98
CA THR A 81 10.67 6.79 13.05
C THR A 81 10.61 5.43 12.37
N LEU A 82 11.55 5.17 11.48
CA LEU A 82 11.73 3.90 10.80
C LEU A 82 13.04 3.26 11.24
N LYS A 83 12.97 2.10 11.86
CA LYS A 83 14.14 1.26 12.17
C LYS A 83 14.67 0.59 10.91
N THR A 84 15.84 -0.03 11.01
CA THR A 84 16.45 -0.80 9.92
C THR A 84 15.45 -1.76 9.28
N TYR A 85 15.33 -1.70 7.96
CA TYR A 85 14.39 -2.45 7.10
C TYR A 85 12.89 -2.19 7.35
N GLU A 86 12.54 -1.27 8.24
CA GLU A 86 11.14 -0.88 8.37
C GLU A 86 10.67 -0.03 7.20
N THR A 87 9.40 -0.23 6.85
CA THR A 87 8.71 0.52 5.81
C THR A 87 7.72 1.50 6.44
N GLY A 88 7.61 2.67 5.84
CA GLY A 88 6.64 3.72 6.14
C GLY A 88 6.14 4.36 4.85
N ALA A 89 5.28 5.35 4.97
CA ALA A 89 4.81 6.12 3.83
C ALA A 89 4.49 7.57 4.20
N ILE A 90 4.67 8.45 3.22
CA ILE A 90 4.14 9.81 3.23
C ILE A 90 2.89 9.81 2.36
N ILE A 91 1.75 10.15 2.93
CA ILE A 91 0.49 10.24 2.21
C ILE A 91 0.34 11.66 1.65
N ALA A 92 0.09 11.76 0.36
CA ALA A 92 -0.32 12.99 -0.29
C ALA A 92 -1.83 12.94 -0.52
N HIS A 93 -2.60 13.73 0.22
CA HIS A 93 -4.04 13.88 0.05
C HIS A 93 -4.35 15.14 -0.78
N LEU A 94 -4.84 14.96 -2.02
CA LEU A 94 -5.29 16.06 -2.87
C LEU A 94 -6.76 16.39 -2.59
N ASN A 95 -7.05 17.63 -2.21
CA ASN A 95 -8.43 18.11 -2.03
C ASN A 95 -9.10 18.39 -3.39
N SER A 96 -9.66 17.37 -4.00
CA SER A 96 -10.38 17.44 -5.28
C SER A 96 -11.75 18.11 -5.18
N ALA A 97 -12.31 18.27 -3.98
CA ALA A 97 -13.64 18.88 -3.78
C ALA A 97 -13.63 20.39 -4.07
N THR A 98 -12.56 21.08 -3.69
CA THR A 98 -12.46 22.54 -3.76
C THR A 98 -11.39 23.06 -4.71
N HIS A 99 -10.45 22.23 -5.14
CA HIS A 99 -9.34 22.63 -6.00
C HIS A 99 -9.47 22.00 -7.39
N LEU A 100 -10.10 22.73 -8.31
CA LEU A 100 -10.42 22.27 -9.66
C LEU A 100 -9.34 22.66 -10.68
N GLY A 101 -9.34 21.98 -11.85
CA GLY A 101 -8.39 22.20 -12.94
C GLY A 101 -7.04 21.52 -12.71
N GLN A 102 -6.01 21.98 -13.41
CA GLN A 102 -4.65 21.46 -13.24
C GLN A 102 -4.12 21.80 -11.85
N ARG A 103 -3.61 20.80 -11.16
CA ARG A 103 -2.98 20.90 -9.84
C ARG A 103 -1.62 20.25 -9.85
N ALA A 104 -0.68 20.89 -9.19
CA ALA A 104 0.64 20.36 -8.91
C ALA A 104 1.08 20.82 -7.52
N ALA A 105 1.69 19.95 -6.77
CA ALA A 105 2.27 20.28 -5.48
C ALA A 105 3.58 19.55 -5.28
N THR A 106 4.48 20.19 -4.55
CA THR A 106 5.71 19.59 -4.05
C THR A 106 5.58 19.43 -2.54
N LEU A 107 5.75 18.20 -2.07
CA LEU A 107 5.85 17.88 -0.66
C LEU A 107 7.32 17.82 -0.28
N THR A 108 7.72 18.59 0.73
CA THR A 108 9.08 18.54 1.26
C THR A 108 9.07 17.73 2.54
N VAL A 109 9.73 16.58 2.51
CA VAL A 109 9.95 15.70 3.66
C VAL A 109 11.28 16.05 4.28
N THR A 110 11.26 16.50 5.53
CA THR A 110 12.48 16.84 6.29
C THR A 110 12.84 15.66 7.19
N ILE A 111 14.04 15.14 7.02
CA ILE A 111 14.66 14.11 7.86
C ILE A 111 15.73 14.78 8.70
N ASP A 112 15.75 14.54 10.01
CA ASP A 112 16.72 15.12 10.94
C ASP A 112 17.67 14.09 11.57
N ARG A 113 17.38 12.79 11.41
CA ARG A 113 18.24 11.69 11.84
C ARG A 113 18.33 10.58 10.79
N PRO A 114 19.51 9.96 10.59
CA PRO A 114 20.78 10.22 11.29
C PRO A 114 21.47 11.52 10.85
N TYR A 115 21.14 12.02 9.66
CA TYR A 115 21.67 13.27 9.09
C TYR A 115 20.51 14.10 8.54
N TYR A 116 20.68 15.42 8.57
CA TYR A 116 19.70 16.33 7.96
C TYR A 116 19.62 16.12 6.44
N ALA A 117 18.40 15.96 5.93
CA ALA A 117 18.11 15.91 4.51
C ALA A 117 16.68 16.40 4.23
N GLU A 118 16.47 16.93 3.03
CA GLU A 118 15.14 17.23 2.50
C GLU A 118 14.91 16.45 1.21
N VAL A 119 13.78 15.75 1.14
CA VAL A 119 13.35 15.03 -0.07
C VAL A 119 12.08 15.69 -0.60
N GLN A 120 12.09 16.02 -1.90
CA GLN A 120 10.94 16.57 -2.58
C GLN A 120 10.17 15.47 -3.29
N LEU A 121 8.88 15.37 -2.97
CA LEU A 121 7.94 14.47 -3.62
C LEU A 121 6.96 15.32 -4.43
N GLN A 122 6.69 14.94 -5.68
CA GLN A 122 5.86 15.71 -6.59
C GLN A 122 4.56 14.98 -6.90
N ILE A 123 3.46 15.73 -6.91
CA ILE A 123 2.18 15.23 -7.39
C ILE A 123 1.61 16.15 -8.46
N ARG A 124 0.83 15.56 -9.39
CA ARG A 124 0.06 16.28 -10.42
C ARG A 124 -1.32 15.67 -10.53
N ALA A 125 -2.30 16.47 -10.96
CA ALA A 125 -3.65 16.03 -11.26
C ALA A 125 -4.37 17.02 -12.18
N LEU A 126 -5.39 16.54 -12.91
CA LEU A 126 -6.40 17.37 -13.57
C LEU A 126 -7.76 17.07 -12.96
N VAL A 127 -8.27 17.99 -12.11
CA VAL A 127 -9.56 17.83 -11.44
C VAL A 127 -10.68 18.43 -12.30
N HIS A 128 -11.63 17.58 -12.72
CA HIS A 128 -12.75 17.95 -13.59
C HIS A 128 -13.97 18.42 -12.79
N SER A 129 -14.41 19.65 -13.02
CA SER A 129 -15.57 20.22 -12.32
C SER A 129 -16.93 19.74 -12.84
N ASN A 130 -16.96 19.15 -14.02
CA ASN A 130 -18.18 18.65 -14.67
C ASN A 130 -18.42 17.15 -14.47
N VAL A 131 -17.59 16.48 -13.66
CA VAL A 131 -17.79 15.11 -13.21
C VAL A 131 -17.81 15.11 -11.70
N LEU A 132 -18.91 14.67 -11.10
CA LEU A 132 -19.05 14.50 -9.66
C LEU A 132 -19.08 13.03 -9.29
N MET A 133 -18.50 12.70 -8.17
CA MET A 133 -18.50 11.35 -7.60
C MET A 133 -18.94 11.38 -6.15
N ALA A 134 -19.87 10.51 -5.77
CA ALA A 134 -20.31 10.31 -4.41
C ALA A 134 -20.65 8.83 -4.14
N PRO A 135 -20.20 8.24 -3.03
CA PRO A 135 -19.18 8.76 -2.12
C PRO A 135 -17.81 8.97 -2.79
N ALA A 136 -16.86 9.57 -2.07
CA ALA A 136 -15.54 9.94 -2.61
C ALA A 136 -14.65 8.75 -3.03
N SER A 137 -14.95 7.55 -2.55
CA SER A 137 -14.26 6.29 -2.91
C SER A 137 -15.20 5.10 -2.72
N LEU A 138 -14.82 3.95 -3.27
CA LEU A 138 -15.47 2.67 -3.02
C LEU A 138 -15.04 2.13 -1.65
N GLN A 139 -15.98 2.01 -0.72
CA GLN A 139 -15.71 1.61 0.66
C GLN A 139 -16.35 0.25 0.96
N PHE A 140 -15.53 -0.77 1.18
CA PHE A 140 -16.02 -2.04 1.70
C PHE A 140 -16.17 -2.02 3.23
N GLY A 141 -15.46 -1.09 3.93
CA GLY A 141 -15.35 -1.16 5.37
C GLY A 141 -14.71 -2.47 5.82
N THR A 142 -15.18 -3.00 6.96
CA THR A 142 -14.73 -4.31 7.44
C THR A 142 -15.56 -5.44 6.82
N VAL A 143 -14.88 -6.47 6.32
CA VAL A 143 -15.46 -7.67 5.71
C VAL A 143 -14.85 -8.90 6.35
N GLU A 144 -15.67 -9.86 6.77
CA GLU A 144 -15.16 -11.16 7.24
C GLU A 144 -14.56 -11.95 6.06
N GLN A 145 -13.42 -12.57 6.25
CA GLN A 145 -12.82 -13.45 5.23
C GLN A 145 -13.80 -14.56 4.82
N GLY A 146 -13.86 -14.85 3.53
CA GLY A 146 -14.82 -15.82 2.99
C GLY A 146 -16.20 -15.22 2.68
N LYS A 147 -16.44 -13.94 2.95
CA LYS A 147 -17.70 -13.26 2.61
C LYS A 147 -17.51 -12.33 1.42
N PRO A 148 -18.35 -12.43 0.39
CA PRO A 148 -18.37 -11.43 -0.68
C PRO A 148 -19.05 -10.16 -0.16
N LYS A 149 -18.63 -9.00 -0.69
CA LYS A 149 -19.26 -7.71 -0.37
C LYS A 149 -19.29 -6.82 -1.61
N GLU A 150 -20.29 -5.94 -1.67
CA GLU A 150 -20.40 -4.94 -2.73
C GLU A 150 -20.20 -3.54 -2.14
N ALA A 151 -19.57 -2.68 -2.94
CA ALA A 151 -19.45 -1.25 -2.72
C ALA A 151 -19.89 -0.51 -3.99
N ARG A 152 -20.36 0.73 -3.84
CA ARG A 152 -20.94 1.51 -4.93
C ARG A 152 -20.55 2.97 -4.83
N VAL A 153 -20.29 3.58 -5.98
CA VAL A 153 -20.23 5.05 -6.12
C VAL A 153 -21.14 5.50 -7.25
N HIS A 154 -21.75 6.67 -7.05
CA HIS A 154 -22.56 7.36 -8.05
C HIS A 154 -21.69 8.33 -8.81
N LEU A 155 -21.75 8.30 -10.13
CA LEU A 155 -21.08 9.23 -11.01
C LEU A 155 -22.13 10.07 -11.75
N TYR A 156 -21.89 11.36 -11.77
CA TYR A 156 -22.67 12.32 -12.51
C TYR A 156 -21.77 13.07 -13.49
N ARG A 157 -22.19 13.18 -14.74
CA ARG A 157 -21.51 13.95 -15.78
C ARG A 157 -22.46 14.99 -16.37
N ALA A 158 -22.07 16.27 -16.29
CA ALA A 158 -22.74 17.38 -16.95
C ALA A 158 -22.15 17.62 -18.34
N ASP A 159 -22.90 18.29 -19.22
CA ASP A 159 -22.47 18.86 -20.50
C ASP A 159 -21.90 17.85 -21.50
N PHE A 160 -22.16 16.54 -21.33
CA PHE A 160 -21.78 15.51 -22.30
C PHE A 160 -22.85 14.40 -22.36
N PRO A 161 -23.97 14.61 -23.07
CA PRO A 161 -25.13 13.71 -23.07
C PRO A 161 -24.83 12.30 -23.59
N ASN A 162 -23.79 12.15 -24.42
CA ASN A 162 -23.36 10.86 -24.97
C ASN A 162 -22.23 10.22 -24.17
N TRP A 163 -21.96 10.71 -22.94
CA TRP A 163 -20.92 10.16 -22.09
C TRP A 163 -21.18 8.68 -21.78
N GLN A 164 -20.14 7.85 -21.91
CA GLN A 164 -20.19 6.42 -21.68
C GLN A 164 -18.96 5.96 -20.89
N ILE A 165 -19.19 5.13 -19.89
CA ILE A 165 -18.17 4.31 -19.27
C ILE A 165 -18.07 3.03 -20.09
N GLN A 166 -16.93 2.82 -20.74
CA GLN A 166 -16.68 1.72 -21.66
C GLN A 166 -16.16 0.48 -20.93
N SER A 167 -15.35 0.67 -19.89
CA SER A 167 -14.82 -0.41 -19.06
C SER A 167 -14.56 0.05 -17.64
N VAL A 168 -14.55 -0.91 -16.72
CA VAL A 168 -14.19 -0.77 -15.30
C VAL A 168 -13.17 -1.86 -15.02
N TYR A 169 -11.93 -1.49 -14.79
CA TYR A 169 -10.82 -2.43 -14.65
C TYR A 169 -10.06 -2.22 -13.33
N CYS A 170 -9.70 -3.33 -12.69
CA CYS A 170 -8.78 -3.39 -11.56
C CYS A 170 -7.79 -4.54 -11.80
N SER A 171 -6.56 -4.41 -11.34
CA SER A 171 -5.53 -5.45 -11.45
C SER A 171 -5.75 -6.61 -10.49
N ASP A 172 -6.39 -6.37 -9.33
CA ASP A 172 -6.71 -7.42 -8.36
C ASP A 172 -7.85 -8.32 -8.89
N PRO A 173 -7.62 -9.64 -9.11
CA PRO A 173 -8.63 -10.56 -9.59
C PRO A 173 -9.79 -10.78 -8.61
N ASN A 174 -9.61 -10.42 -7.32
CA ASN A 174 -10.68 -10.51 -6.32
C ASN A 174 -11.64 -9.32 -6.35
N LEU A 175 -11.32 -8.28 -7.12
CA LEU A 175 -12.12 -7.08 -7.28
C LEU A 175 -12.74 -7.04 -8.69
N GLN A 176 -14.06 -7.13 -8.77
CA GLN A 176 -14.79 -7.08 -10.04
C GLN A 176 -15.68 -5.84 -10.07
N GLY A 177 -15.55 -5.03 -11.11
CA GLY A 177 -16.31 -3.79 -11.26
C GLY A 177 -17.18 -3.78 -12.49
N GLN A 178 -18.34 -3.11 -12.40
CA GLN A 178 -19.21 -2.81 -13.53
C GLN A 178 -19.81 -1.41 -13.41
N ALA A 179 -20.07 -0.79 -14.57
CA ALA A 179 -20.79 0.47 -14.65
C ALA A 179 -22.21 0.24 -15.11
N VAL A 180 -23.20 0.77 -14.38
CA VAL A 180 -24.63 0.67 -14.69
C VAL A 180 -25.14 2.06 -15.01
N LEU A 181 -25.61 2.26 -16.25
CA LEU A 181 -26.27 3.51 -16.62
C LEU A 181 -27.61 3.65 -15.91
N LEU A 182 -27.77 4.73 -15.15
CA LEU A 182 -29.02 5.01 -14.41
C LEU A 182 -29.98 5.89 -15.22
N ALA A 183 -29.45 7.00 -15.76
CA ALA A 183 -30.27 7.95 -16.50
C ALA A 183 -29.46 8.76 -17.49
N ARG A 184 -30.14 9.25 -18.54
CA ARG A 184 -29.70 10.28 -19.48
C ARG A 184 -30.84 11.25 -19.68
N GLN A 185 -30.72 12.49 -19.20
CA GLN A 185 -31.73 13.51 -19.38
C GLN A 185 -31.14 14.91 -19.23
N ASN A 186 -31.69 15.86 -19.99
CA ASN A 186 -31.29 17.28 -19.90
C ASN A 186 -29.77 17.51 -20.08
N GLY A 187 -29.11 16.74 -20.96
CA GLY A 187 -27.66 16.86 -21.18
C GLY A 187 -26.78 16.24 -20.11
N GLN A 188 -27.38 15.56 -19.15
CA GLN A 188 -26.73 14.98 -17.99
C GLN A 188 -26.78 13.46 -18.05
N VAL A 189 -25.77 12.81 -17.48
CA VAL A 189 -25.65 11.34 -17.44
C VAL A 189 -25.29 10.89 -16.05
N TRP A 190 -25.97 9.85 -15.56
CA TRP A 190 -25.73 9.24 -14.26
C TRP A 190 -25.36 7.78 -14.42
N TYR A 191 -24.32 7.36 -13.72
CA TYR A 191 -23.89 5.97 -13.60
C TYR A 191 -23.75 5.55 -12.14
N ASP A 192 -24.03 4.28 -11.88
CA ASP A 192 -23.51 3.56 -10.72
C ASP A 192 -22.29 2.76 -11.14
N VAL A 193 -21.19 2.91 -10.43
CA VAL A 193 -20.09 1.95 -10.49
C VAL A 193 -20.21 1.05 -9.28
N VAL A 194 -20.52 -0.22 -9.54
CA VAL A 194 -20.70 -1.26 -8.54
C VAL A 194 -19.49 -2.16 -8.57
N VAL A 195 -18.87 -2.36 -7.42
CA VAL A 195 -17.69 -3.21 -7.26
C VAL A 195 -17.98 -4.31 -6.27
N ARG A 196 -17.60 -5.53 -6.62
CA ARG A 196 -17.76 -6.72 -5.81
C ARG A 196 -16.40 -7.25 -5.38
N LEU A 197 -16.24 -7.43 -4.06
CA LEU A 197 -15.15 -8.19 -3.46
C LEU A 197 -15.52 -9.67 -3.47
N ALA A 198 -14.64 -10.52 -4.03
CA ALA A 198 -14.82 -11.95 -4.05
C ALA A 198 -14.63 -12.56 -2.64
N ALA A 199 -15.30 -13.68 -2.38
CA ALA A 199 -15.16 -14.43 -1.14
C ALA A 199 -13.73 -14.99 -0.93
N GLY A 200 -13.00 -15.23 -2.02
CA GLY A 200 -11.61 -15.73 -1.99
C GLY A 200 -10.54 -14.67 -1.65
N ALA A 201 -10.93 -13.42 -1.38
CA ALA A 201 -9.98 -12.38 -1.04
C ALA A 201 -9.18 -12.73 0.24
N ALA A 202 -7.86 -12.51 0.19
CA ALA A 202 -6.99 -12.72 1.32
C ALA A 202 -7.29 -11.72 2.46
N SER A 203 -7.01 -12.12 3.69
CA SER A 203 -7.11 -11.21 4.83
C SER A 203 -6.06 -10.08 4.72
N GLY A 204 -6.43 -8.88 5.13
CA GLY A 204 -5.58 -7.70 5.07
C GLY A 204 -6.34 -6.45 4.65
N TYR A 205 -5.58 -5.36 4.46
CA TYR A 205 -6.14 -4.12 3.95
C TYR A 205 -6.29 -4.18 2.43
N ILE A 206 -7.42 -3.68 1.95
CA ILE A 206 -7.69 -3.41 0.54
C ILE A 206 -7.38 -1.93 0.32
N SER A 207 -6.41 -1.64 -0.52
CA SER A 207 -6.08 -0.27 -0.97
C SER A 207 -5.61 -0.38 -2.41
N ASP A 208 -6.52 -0.16 -3.33
CA ASP A 208 -6.32 -0.28 -4.77
C ASP A 208 -7.16 0.77 -5.51
N HIS A 209 -7.16 0.75 -6.81
CA HIS A 209 -7.98 1.63 -7.63
C HIS A 209 -8.58 0.89 -8.83
N PHE A 210 -9.79 1.28 -9.19
CA PHE A 210 -10.39 0.94 -10.48
C PHE A 210 -10.07 2.03 -11.50
N THR A 211 -9.68 1.65 -12.69
CA THR A 211 -9.59 2.56 -13.83
C THR A 211 -10.85 2.45 -14.67
N LEU A 212 -11.61 3.54 -14.74
CA LEU A 212 -12.71 3.67 -15.68
C LEU A 212 -12.17 4.16 -17.02
N THR A 213 -12.51 3.49 -18.10
CA THR A 213 -12.29 3.99 -19.45
C THR A 213 -13.58 4.61 -19.97
N THR A 214 -13.49 5.84 -20.50
CA THR A 214 -14.64 6.58 -20.99
C THR A 214 -14.47 6.98 -22.47
N ASN A 215 -15.56 7.40 -23.11
CA ASN A 215 -15.52 7.98 -24.45
C ASN A 215 -15.23 9.49 -24.47
N ASP A 216 -14.97 10.10 -23.32
CA ASP A 216 -14.62 11.52 -23.23
C ASP A 216 -13.13 11.73 -23.60
N PRO A 217 -12.82 12.46 -24.71
CA PRO A 217 -11.43 12.72 -25.10
C PRO A 217 -10.62 13.47 -24.03
N GLY A 218 -11.27 14.32 -23.22
CA GLY A 218 -10.65 15.08 -22.13
C GLY A 218 -10.47 14.27 -20.87
N MET A 219 -11.13 13.11 -20.73
CA MET A 219 -11.08 12.24 -19.55
C MET A 219 -11.22 10.78 -19.94
N ARG A 220 -10.30 10.29 -20.75
CA ARG A 220 -10.34 8.90 -21.24
C ARG A 220 -10.22 7.86 -20.14
N GLN A 221 -9.46 8.17 -19.12
CA GLN A 221 -9.27 7.32 -17.94
C GLN A 221 -9.53 8.12 -16.68
N MET A 222 -10.24 7.52 -15.74
CA MET A 222 -10.57 8.10 -14.45
C MET A 222 -10.38 7.03 -13.36
N PRO A 223 -9.45 7.25 -12.43
CA PRO A 223 -9.26 6.34 -11.30
C PRO A 223 -10.35 6.53 -10.25
N ILE A 224 -10.80 5.42 -9.66
CA ILE A 224 -11.66 5.41 -8.46
C ILE A 224 -10.96 4.58 -7.41
N GLN A 225 -10.64 5.19 -6.27
CA GLN A 225 -10.01 4.51 -5.16
C GLN A 225 -10.97 3.53 -4.49
N VAL A 226 -10.47 2.34 -4.13
CA VAL A 226 -11.20 1.32 -3.38
C VAL A 226 -10.46 1.00 -2.08
N GLU A 227 -11.21 0.89 -1.00
CA GLU A 227 -10.68 0.68 0.34
C GLU A 227 -11.54 -0.29 1.13
N GLY A 228 -10.88 -1.02 2.03
CA GLY A 228 -11.55 -1.92 2.96
C GLY A 228 -10.56 -2.71 3.79
N GLN A 229 -11.08 -3.57 4.64
CA GLN A 229 -10.30 -4.50 5.43
C GLN A 229 -10.98 -5.85 5.47
N VAL A 230 -10.29 -6.89 4.99
CA VAL A 230 -10.71 -8.27 5.18
C VAL A 230 -10.15 -8.77 6.50
N GLN A 231 -11.05 -9.00 7.47
CA GLN A 231 -10.68 -9.55 8.76
C GLN A 231 -10.52 -11.07 8.65
N PRO A 232 -9.40 -11.64 9.13
CA PRO A 232 -9.23 -13.09 9.15
C PRO A 232 -10.22 -13.72 10.09
N THR A 233 -10.87 -14.80 9.67
CA THR A 233 -11.75 -15.62 10.51
C THR A 233 -10.94 -16.40 11.55
N VAL A 234 -9.67 -16.68 11.22
CA VAL A 234 -8.74 -17.42 12.08
C VAL A 234 -7.45 -16.62 12.19
N VAL A 235 -6.98 -16.40 13.40
CA VAL A 235 -5.73 -15.69 13.72
C VAL A 235 -4.70 -16.65 14.26
N VAL A 236 -3.48 -16.57 13.73
CA VAL A 236 -2.31 -17.32 14.25
C VAL A 236 -1.37 -16.36 14.96
N SER A 237 -0.90 -16.76 16.13
CA SER A 237 0.05 -15.98 16.92
C SER A 237 1.18 -16.88 17.44
N PRO A 238 2.42 -16.46 17.30
CA PRO A 238 2.88 -15.30 16.54
C PRO A 238 2.72 -15.50 15.03
N ALA A 239 2.57 -14.40 14.29
CA ALA A 239 2.57 -14.44 12.82
C ALA A 239 3.95 -14.86 12.30
N ASP A 240 5.02 -14.40 12.97
CA ASP A 240 6.41 -14.74 12.68
C ASP A 240 7.04 -15.45 13.89
N LEU A 241 7.50 -16.67 13.67
CA LEU A 241 8.30 -17.44 14.63
C LEU A 241 9.77 -17.07 14.45
N PHE A 242 10.24 -16.09 15.19
CA PHE A 242 11.66 -15.74 15.20
C PHE A 242 12.46 -16.83 15.94
N LEU A 243 13.44 -17.41 15.24
CA LEU A 243 14.24 -18.53 15.74
C LEU A 243 15.69 -18.12 16.04
N GLY A 244 16.09 -16.89 15.66
CA GLY A 244 17.44 -16.36 15.87
C GLY A 244 18.48 -17.02 14.97
N VAL A 245 19.73 -17.10 15.45
CA VAL A 245 20.83 -17.77 14.78
C VAL A 245 20.82 -19.25 15.15
N MET A 246 20.94 -20.14 14.16
CA MET A 246 20.90 -21.60 14.34
C MET A 246 22.06 -22.28 13.60
N HIS A 247 22.53 -23.41 14.12
CA HIS A 247 23.46 -24.27 13.38
C HIS A 247 22.69 -25.31 12.56
N SER A 248 23.29 -25.74 11.45
CA SER A 248 22.71 -26.82 10.64
C SER A 248 22.45 -28.07 11.49
N GLY A 249 21.20 -28.57 11.43
CA GLY A 249 20.72 -29.70 12.23
C GLY A 249 20.09 -29.33 13.57
N ASP A 250 20.19 -28.09 14.03
CA ASP A 250 19.54 -27.62 15.25
C ASP A 250 18.01 -27.73 15.17
N LYS A 251 17.39 -28.00 16.32
CA LYS A 251 15.94 -28.13 16.46
C LYS A 251 15.42 -27.19 17.52
N VAL A 252 14.45 -26.36 17.13
CA VAL A 252 13.77 -25.44 18.05
C VAL A 252 12.27 -25.66 17.96
N THR A 253 11.64 -25.89 19.11
CA THR A 253 10.16 -26.05 19.23
C THR A 253 9.57 -24.77 19.76
N LYS A 254 8.59 -24.23 19.03
CA LYS A 254 7.80 -23.06 19.44
C LYS A 254 6.31 -23.37 19.32
N PRO A 255 5.47 -22.87 20.24
CA PRO A 255 4.03 -23.01 20.14
C PRO A 255 3.45 -22.00 19.12
N LEU A 256 2.56 -22.45 18.26
CA LEU A 256 1.62 -21.61 17.52
C LEU A 256 0.27 -21.64 18.22
N VAL A 257 -0.30 -20.48 18.48
CA VAL A 257 -1.65 -20.34 19.02
C VAL A 257 -2.57 -19.95 17.86
N VAL A 258 -3.52 -20.81 17.55
CA VAL A 258 -4.52 -20.58 16.49
C VAL A 258 -5.85 -20.25 17.19
N ARG A 259 -6.45 -19.10 16.89
CA ARG A 259 -7.68 -18.61 17.51
C ARG A 259 -8.72 -18.17 16.51
N ALA A 260 -9.99 -18.34 16.87
CA ALA A 260 -11.14 -17.79 16.14
C ALA A 260 -12.25 -17.41 17.15
N ASP A 261 -13.20 -16.60 16.72
CA ASP A 261 -14.34 -16.18 17.55
C ASP A 261 -15.35 -17.33 17.79
N LYS A 262 -15.33 -18.35 16.91
CA LYS A 262 -16.20 -19.53 16.99
C LYS A 262 -15.36 -20.78 17.21
N PRO A 263 -15.88 -21.80 17.91
CA PRO A 263 -15.21 -23.10 18.01
C PRO A 263 -14.94 -23.69 16.63
N PHE A 264 -13.73 -24.17 16.38
CA PHE A 264 -13.30 -24.73 15.13
C PHE A 264 -12.38 -25.94 15.31
N ARG A 265 -12.17 -26.71 14.25
CA ARG A 265 -11.18 -27.78 14.16
C ARG A 265 -10.12 -27.43 13.13
N ILE A 266 -8.88 -27.78 13.44
CA ILE A 266 -7.80 -27.71 12.46
C ILE A 266 -7.91 -28.94 11.57
N LYS A 267 -8.14 -28.73 10.25
CA LYS A 267 -8.20 -29.81 9.26
C LYS A 267 -6.81 -30.30 8.86
N SER A 268 -5.92 -29.34 8.58
CA SER A 268 -4.55 -29.64 8.19
C SER A 268 -3.59 -28.55 8.62
N ILE A 269 -2.34 -28.92 8.85
CA ILE A 269 -1.22 -28.02 8.99
C ILE A 269 -0.15 -28.51 8.02
N THR A 270 0.24 -27.64 7.10
CA THR A 270 1.21 -27.98 6.06
C THR A 270 2.37 -26.99 6.07
N GLY A 271 3.55 -27.50 5.75
CA GLY A 271 4.80 -26.75 5.62
C GLY A 271 5.85 -27.62 4.94
N ASP A 272 7.05 -27.07 4.76
CA ASP A 272 8.18 -27.83 4.23
C ASP A 272 8.51 -29.00 5.19
N LYS A 273 8.27 -30.23 4.75
CA LYS A 273 8.47 -31.45 5.55
C LYS A 273 9.91 -31.66 5.98
N ALA A 274 10.88 -31.09 5.26
CA ALA A 274 12.28 -31.16 5.63
C ALA A 274 12.63 -30.19 6.75
N ALA A 275 11.86 -29.05 6.85
CA ALA A 275 12.10 -27.99 7.81
C ALA A 275 11.21 -28.07 9.06
N PHE A 276 10.06 -28.81 9.00
CA PHE A 276 9.11 -28.84 10.11
C PHE A 276 8.73 -30.23 10.57
N VAL A 277 8.71 -30.41 11.88
CA VAL A 277 8.00 -31.49 12.55
C VAL A 277 6.82 -30.88 13.31
N ILE A 278 5.61 -31.15 12.84
CA ILE A 278 4.38 -30.56 13.37
C ILE A 278 3.58 -31.64 14.10
N ALA A 279 3.23 -31.39 15.35
CA ALA A 279 2.38 -32.28 16.12
C ALA A 279 0.96 -32.34 15.53
N LYS A 280 0.33 -33.51 15.55
CA LYS A 280 -1.07 -33.66 15.13
C LYS A 280 -1.96 -32.78 16.02
N PRO A 281 -2.76 -31.87 15.42
CA PRO A 281 -3.65 -31.00 16.17
C PRO A 281 -4.77 -31.83 16.84
N SER A 282 -5.35 -31.29 17.92
CA SER A 282 -6.54 -31.87 18.57
C SER A 282 -7.69 -31.97 17.60
N SER A 283 -8.45 -33.06 17.65
CA SER A 283 -9.67 -33.27 16.87
C SER A 283 -10.91 -32.60 17.48
N GLU A 284 -10.80 -32.06 18.71
CA GLU A 284 -11.91 -31.37 19.37
C GLU A 284 -12.07 -29.94 18.84
N ALA A 285 -13.32 -29.48 18.76
CA ALA A 285 -13.60 -28.12 18.41
C ALA A 285 -13.34 -27.17 19.58
N SER A 286 -12.53 -26.14 19.37
CA SER A 286 -12.18 -25.14 20.39
C SER A 286 -12.05 -23.76 19.72
N THR A 287 -12.25 -22.69 20.46
CA THR A 287 -11.94 -21.31 20.00
C THR A 287 -10.44 -21.03 19.99
N MET A 288 -9.63 -21.92 20.61
CA MET A 288 -8.19 -21.79 20.67
C MET A 288 -7.53 -23.18 20.60
N HIS A 289 -6.54 -23.30 19.71
CA HIS A 289 -5.67 -24.46 19.62
C HIS A 289 -4.22 -24.01 19.78
N VAL A 290 -3.46 -24.78 20.62
CA VAL A 290 -2.01 -24.60 20.76
C VAL A 290 -1.32 -25.75 20.05
N VAL A 291 -0.54 -25.43 19.04
CA VAL A 291 0.16 -26.41 18.19
C VAL A 291 1.66 -26.22 18.34
N PRO A 292 2.37 -27.17 18.95
CA PRO A 292 3.81 -27.16 19.00
C PRO A 292 4.37 -27.45 17.57
N VAL A 293 5.23 -26.56 17.11
CA VAL A 293 5.93 -26.69 15.84
C VAL A 293 7.42 -26.73 16.09
N THR A 294 8.07 -27.79 15.62
CA THR A 294 9.53 -27.93 15.69
C THR A 294 10.12 -27.59 14.33
N PHE A 295 10.94 -26.57 14.31
CA PHE A 295 11.76 -26.23 13.14
C PHE A 295 13.08 -26.99 13.23
N VAL A 296 13.55 -27.50 12.08
CA VAL A 296 14.84 -28.18 11.90
C VAL A 296 15.65 -27.36 10.91
N ALA A 297 16.79 -26.82 11.35
CA ALA A 297 17.67 -26.05 10.49
C ALA A 297 18.33 -26.96 9.44
N GLY A 298 18.14 -26.63 8.16
CA GLY A 298 18.74 -27.33 7.04
C GLY A 298 20.22 -26.97 6.84
N ALA A 299 20.77 -27.40 5.70
CA ALA A 299 22.14 -27.07 5.30
C ALA A 299 22.27 -25.72 4.55
N GLU A 300 21.16 -25.03 4.29
CA GLU A 300 21.16 -23.70 3.66
C GLU A 300 21.74 -22.68 4.63
N ILE A 301 22.80 -21.98 4.24
CA ILE A 301 23.46 -20.94 5.05
C ILE A 301 22.81 -19.60 4.77
N GLY A 302 22.68 -18.75 5.81
CA GLY A 302 22.10 -17.42 5.70
C GLY A 302 20.68 -17.37 6.19
N LYS A 303 19.97 -16.29 5.85
CA LYS A 303 18.58 -16.05 6.27
C LYS A 303 17.63 -17.05 5.62
N VAL A 304 16.87 -17.76 6.42
CA VAL A 304 15.87 -18.74 5.99
C VAL A 304 14.48 -18.34 6.43
N VAL A 305 13.54 -18.30 5.50
CA VAL A 305 12.11 -18.07 5.77
C VAL A 305 11.31 -19.24 5.21
N LYS A 306 10.57 -19.91 6.07
CA LYS A 306 9.70 -21.04 5.70
C LYS A 306 8.28 -20.77 6.16
N THR A 307 7.30 -21.19 5.36
CA THR A 307 5.88 -20.92 5.59
C THR A 307 5.17 -22.12 6.17
N ILE A 308 4.26 -21.86 7.11
CA ILE A 308 3.33 -22.83 7.68
C ILE A 308 1.91 -22.40 7.30
N HIS A 309 1.16 -23.29 6.67
CA HIS A 309 -0.25 -23.08 6.34
C HIS A 309 -1.14 -23.90 7.25
N ILE A 310 -2.18 -23.28 7.78
CA ILE A 310 -3.15 -23.90 8.67
C ILE A 310 -4.52 -23.79 8.03
N GLU A 311 -5.18 -24.92 7.81
CA GLU A 311 -6.55 -25.01 7.30
C GLU A 311 -7.51 -25.43 8.40
N THR A 312 -8.68 -24.81 8.45
CA THR A 312 -9.70 -25.07 9.46
C THR A 312 -11.04 -25.47 8.83
N ASP A 313 -12.01 -25.85 9.66
CA ASP A 313 -13.38 -26.13 9.24
C ASP A 313 -14.27 -24.87 9.18
N LEU A 314 -13.73 -23.68 9.46
CA LEU A 314 -14.43 -22.41 9.31
C LEU A 314 -14.42 -21.91 7.84
N GLY A 315 -15.00 -22.67 6.94
CA GLY A 315 -15.06 -22.34 5.51
C GLY A 315 -13.68 -22.34 4.85
N ASP A 316 -13.43 -21.38 3.94
CA ASP A 316 -12.16 -21.22 3.24
C ASP A 316 -11.10 -20.45 4.05
N ALA A 317 -11.30 -20.31 5.37
CA ALA A 317 -10.39 -19.59 6.23
C ALA A 317 -9.06 -20.34 6.35
N ARG A 318 -8.01 -19.71 5.79
CA ARG A 318 -6.62 -20.16 5.89
C ARG A 318 -5.85 -19.16 6.74
N ALA A 319 -5.05 -19.67 7.64
CA ALA A 319 -4.13 -18.88 8.41
C ALA A 319 -2.69 -19.27 8.07
N THR A 320 -1.79 -18.30 8.07
CA THR A 320 -0.40 -18.49 7.71
C THR A 320 0.50 -17.94 8.82
N SER A 321 1.55 -18.70 9.16
CA SER A 321 2.63 -18.25 10.01
C SER A 321 3.96 -18.48 9.31
N TYR A 322 4.96 -17.66 9.61
CA TYR A 322 6.31 -17.75 9.03
C TYR A 322 7.31 -18.13 10.12
N ALA A 323 8.17 -19.11 9.83
CA ALA A 323 9.36 -19.37 10.63
C ALA A 323 10.52 -18.57 10.01
N VAL A 324 11.11 -17.68 10.80
CA VAL A 324 12.19 -16.80 10.38
C VAL A 324 13.45 -17.16 11.16
N VAL A 325 14.47 -17.64 10.48
CA VAL A 325 15.82 -17.82 11.01
C VAL A 325 16.66 -16.66 10.50
N ASP A 326 17.26 -15.91 11.40
CA ASP A 326 18.05 -14.72 11.03
C ASP A 326 19.33 -15.12 10.30
N ASP A 327 19.97 -16.19 10.75
CA ASP A 327 21.14 -16.76 10.07
C ASP A 327 21.30 -18.25 10.42
N VAL A 328 21.53 -19.09 9.41
CA VAL A 328 21.96 -20.47 9.59
C VAL A 328 23.46 -20.52 9.38
N VAL A 329 24.18 -20.87 10.43
CA VAL A 329 25.63 -20.99 10.42
C VAL A 329 26.08 -22.45 10.43
N ARG A 330 27.33 -22.70 10.04
CA ARG A 330 27.93 -24.04 10.02
C ARG A 330 28.29 -24.53 11.41
#